data_fd9fdd73e787b38b513ecfbbb85ffd19
#
_entry.id   fd9fdd73e787b38b513ecfbbb85ffd19
#
_cell.length_a   1.000
_cell.length_b   1.000
_cell.length_c   1.000
_cell.angle_alpha   90.00
_cell.angle_beta   90.00
_cell.angle_gamma   90.00
#
_symmetry.space_group_name_H-M   'P 1'
#
loop_
_entity.id
_entity.type
_entity.pdbx_description
1 polymer ?
#
loop_
_entity_poly.entity_id
_entity_poly.type
_entity_poly.pdbx_seq_one_letter_code
_entity_poly.pdbx_strand_id
1 'polypeptide(L)'
;MDALCKKGLIYFFDEEVFRIENRQKDSSLKEIVLSEEQQSACDSLYNEYDSPFPSVSLLYGVTGSGKTSVFIKLIEKVIDDGKGIIVMVPEISLTPQFVSQFAKRFGDKIAVFHSALSLGERLDEYKRVKQGLAQIVIGTRSAVFAPFDKVGLIIMDEEQEYSYKSESSPRYHAREIAKFRCSYNNALLVLSSATPSIETYYYAPVSYTHLTLPTIYSV
;
A
#
# COMPACT_ATOMS: atom_id res chain seq x y z
N MET A 1 6.18 46.73 3.87
CA MET A 1 5.48 45.77 2.96
C MET A 1 4.03 46.15 2.78
N ASP A 2 3.28 46.47 3.84
CA ASP A 2 1.86 46.83 3.78
C ASP A 2 1.51 48.02 2.86
N ALA A 3 2.40 48.97 2.71
CA ALA A 3 2.19 50.11 1.80
C ALA A 3 2.20 49.74 0.31
N LEU A 4 2.91 48.67 -0.06
CA LEU A 4 2.96 48.18 -1.43
C LEU A 4 1.73 47.31 -1.74
N CYS A 5 1.27 46.54 -0.74
CA CYS A 5 0.01 45.80 -0.83
C CYS A 5 -1.19 46.74 -1.01
N LYS A 6 -1.25 47.82 -0.21
CA LYS A 6 -2.31 48.85 -0.33
C LYS A 6 -2.33 49.55 -1.67
N LYS A 7 -1.19 49.62 -2.37
CA LYS A 7 -1.07 50.22 -3.73
C LYS A 7 -1.33 49.18 -4.85
N GLY A 8 -1.65 47.94 -4.49
CA GLY A 8 -1.89 46.86 -5.46
C GLY A 8 -0.66 46.43 -6.26
N LEU A 9 0.54 46.73 -5.78
CA LEU A 9 1.81 46.41 -6.46
C LEU A 9 2.34 45.04 -6.10
N ILE A 10 1.94 44.52 -4.93
CA ILE A 10 2.26 43.17 -4.48
C ILE A 10 1.03 42.60 -3.73
N TYR A 11 0.90 41.26 -3.72
CA TYR A 11 -0.05 40.55 -2.88
C TYR A 11 0.66 39.38 -2.21
N PHE A 12 0.20 39.06 -1.01
CA PHE A 12 0.63 37.86 -0.31
C PHE A 12 -0.31 36.75 -0.70
N PHE A 13 0.23 35.55 -0.88
CA PHE A 13 -0.52 34.33 -0.97
C PHE A 13 0.16 33.30 -0.09
N ASP A 14 -0.65 32.44 0.52
CA ASP A 14 -0.14 31.32 1.29
C ASP A 14 0.01 30.12 0.33
N GLU A 15 1.22 29.60 0.22
CA GLU A 15 1.52 28.39 -0.52
C GLU A 15 1.86 27.28 0.47
N GLU A 16 1.14 26.17 0.38
CA GLU A 16 1.40 25.01 1.23
C GLU A 16 2.60 24.25 0.66
N VAL A 17 3.71 24.22 1.41
CA VAL A 17 4.94 23.51 1.04
C VAL A 17 5.09 22.30 1.94
N PHE A 18 5.12 21.12 1.35
CA PHE A 18 5.36 19.88 2.06
C PHE A 18 6.85 19.69 2.36
N ARG A 19 7.18 19.22 3.58
CA ARG A 19 8.57 18.98 4.05
C ARG A 19 9.19 17.70 3.47
N ILE A 20 8.46 17.01 2.63
CA ILE A 20 8.81 15.68 2.12
C ILE A 20 9.65 15.85 0.86
N GLU A 21 10.72 15.06 0.76
CA GLU A 21 11.54 15.03 -0.45
C GLU A 21 10.71 14.58 -1.67
N ASN A 22 10.91 15.28 -2.78
CA ASN A 22 10.26 14.95 -4.05
C ASN A 22 10.75 13.57 -4.54
N ARG A 23 9.84 12.61 -4.66
CA ARG A 23 10.14 11.24 -5.08
C ARG A 23 10.00 11.14 -6.60
N GLN A 24 11.13 11.28 -7.31
CA GLN A 24 11.10 11.21 -8.76
C GLN A 24 10.89 9.77 -9.25
N LYS A 25 9.98 9.63 -10.20
CA LYS A 25 9.79 8.37 -10.94
C LYS A 25 10.99 8.15 -11.86
N ASP A 26 11.57 6.95 -11.82
CA ASP A 26 12.64 6.54 -12.73
C ASP A 26 12.01 5.97 -14.01
N SER A 27 12.02 6.78 -15.07
CA SER A 27 11.51 6.38 -16.39
C SER A 27 12.38 5.32 -17.12
N SER A 28 13.58 5.05 -16.60
CA SER A 28 14.48 4.04 -17.16
C SER A 28 14.23 2.61 -16.66
N LEU A 29 13.32 2.45 -15.68
CA LEU A 29 13.01 1.12 -15.13
C LEU A 29 12.40 0.22 -16.18
N LYS A 30 12.99 -0.97 -16.30
CA LYS A 30 12.45 -2.02 -17.17
C LYS A 30 11.09 -2.49 -16.67
N GLU A 31 10.27 -2.95 -17.59
CA GLU A 31 9.03 -3.62 -17.26
C GLU A 31 9.31 -4.88 -16.44
N ILE A 32 8.47 -5.14 -15.43
CA ILE A 32 8.56 -6.37 -14.64
C ILE A 32 8.04 -7.51 -15.50
N VAL A 33 8.92 -8.47 -15.75
CA VAL A 33 8.55 -9.73 -16.38
C VAL A 33 8.24 -10.72 -15.27
N LEU A 34 7.02 -11.22 -15.23
CA LEU A 34 6.57 -12.22 -14.28
C LEU A 34 6.89 -13.62 -14.81
N SER A 35 7.16 -14.58 -13.90
CA SER A 35 7.14 -16.01 -14.27
C SER A 35 5.71 -16.46 -14.58
N GLU A 36 5.54 -17.63 -15.17
CA GLU A 36 4.20 -18.18 -15.48
C GLU A 36 3.31 -18.26 -14.22
N GLU A 37 3.88 -18.71 -13.11
CA GLU A 37 3.16 -18.83 -11.84
C GLU A 37 2.83 -17.46 -11.23
N GLN A 38 3.76 -16.51 -11.29
CA GLN A 38 3.51 -15.14 -10.85
C GLN A 38 2.44 -14.47 -11.72
N GLN A 39 2.45 -14.73 -13.03
CA GLN A 39 1.43 -14.23 -13.94
C GLN A 39 0.06 -14.84 -13.61
N SER A 40 -0.01 -16.15 -13.41
CA SER A 40 -1.24 -16.84 -13.01
C SER A 40 -1.82 -16.28 -11.70
N ALA A 41 -0.95 -16.05 -10.70
CA ALA A 41 -1.36 -15.43 -9.44
C ALA A 41 -1.86 -13.99 -9.65
N CYS A 42 -1.18 -13.23 -10.49
CA CYS A 42 -1.55 -11.86 -10.83
C CYS A 42 -2.91 -11.80 -11.54
N ASP A 43 -3.13 -12.68 -12.52
CA ASP A 43 -4.40 -12.77 -13.27
C ASP A 43 -5.57 -13.15 -12.35
N SER A 44 -5.33 -14.06 -11.40
CA SER A 44 -6.32 -14.41 -10.40
C SER A 44 -6.66 -13.23 -9.47
N LEU A 45 -5.65 -12.46 -9.03
CA LEU A 45 -5.87 -11.24 -8.24
C LEU A 45 -6.59 -10.16 -9.04
N TYR A 46 -6.36 -10.05 -10.35
CA TYR A 46 -7.09 -9.13 -11.22
C TYR A 46 -8.57 -9.52 -11.28
N ASN A 47 -8.89 -10.81 -11.42
CA ASN A 47 -10.27 -11.29 -11.44
C ASN A 47 -10.98 -10.99 -10.11
N GLU A 48 -10.29 -11.18 -8.98
CA GLU A 48 -10.83 -10.83 -7.66
C GLU A 48 -11.04 -9.31 -7.50
N TYR A 49 -10.09 -8.51 -7.99
CA TYR A 49 -10.22 -7.05 -7.96
C TYR A 49 -11.37 -6.53 -8.84
N ASP A 50 -11.58 -7.14 -10.01
CA ASP A 50 -12.65 -6.78 -10.94
C ASP A 50 -14.03 -7.31 -10.49
N SER A 51 -14.08 -8.12 -9.41
CA SER A 51 -15.33 -8.58 -8.82
C SER A 51 -16.17 -7.42 -8.29
N PRO A 52 -17.50 -7.44 -8.45
CA PRO A 52 -18.38 -6.43 -7.86
C PRO A 52 -18.51 -6.53 -6.34
N PHE A 53 -17.93 -7.55 -5.73
CA PHE A 53 -17.98 -7.80 -4.29
C PHE A 53 -16.60 -7.67 -3.66
N PRO A 54 -16.53 -7.24 -2.38
CA PRO A 54 -15.27 -7.22 -1.65
C PRO A 54 -14.71 -8.63 -1.53
N SER A 55 -13.43 -8.80 -1.74
CA SER A 55 -12.79 -10.10 -1.67
C SER A 55 -11.52 -10.08 -0.80
N VAL A 56 -11.16 -11.26 -0.31
CA VAL A 56 -9.92 -11.48 0.45
C VAL A 56 -9.17 -12.62 -0.24
N SER A 57 -7.92 -12.36 -0.61
CA SER A 57 -7.05 -13.36 -1.23
C SER A 57 -5.81 -13.60 -0.37
N LEU A 58 -5.38 -14.86 -0.30
CA LEU A 58 -4.11 -15.23 0.32
C LEU A 58 -3.07 -15.50 -0.78
N LEU A 59 -2.05 -14.67 -0.86
CA LEU A 59 -0.87 -14.90 -1.70
C LEU A 59 0.21 -15.60 -0.87
N TYR A 60 0.28 -16.90 -1.01
CA TYR A 60 1.24 -17.75 -0.32
C TYR A 60 2.47 -18.00 -1.19
N GLY A 61 3.66 -17.82 -0.62
CA GLY A 61 4.90 -18.09 -1.32
C GLY A 61 6.11 -17.82 -0.45
N VAL A 62 7.17 -18.59 -0.63
CA VAL A 62 8.40 -18.47 0.17
C VAL A 62 9.03 -17.08 0.02
N THR A 63 9.91 -16.73 0.95
CA THR A 63 10.72 -15.50 0.84
C THR A 63 11.53 -15.54 -0.46
N GLY A 64 11.50 -14.44 -1.22
CA GLY A 64 12.18 -14.36 -2.52
C GLY A 64 11.39 -14.92 -3.72
N SER A 65 10.18 -15.47 -3.53
CA SER A 65 9.34 -15.95 -4.65
C SER A 65 8.81 -14.85 -5.57
N GLY A 66 9.14 -13.58 -5.31
CA GLY A 66 8.72 -12.45 -6.14
C GLY A 66 7.34 -11.91 -5.84
N LYS A 67 6.77 -12.13 -4.66
CA LYS A 67 5.49 -11.55 -4.21
C LYS A 67 5.42 -10.04 -4.47
N THR A 68 6.51 -9.32 -4.22
CA THR A 68 6.59 -7.87 -4.47
C THR A 68 6.37 -7.50 -5.94
N SER A 69 6.82 -8.32 -6.89
CA SER A 69 6.57 -8.10 -8.32
C SER A 69 5.09 -8.22 -8.66
N VAL A 70 4.41 -9.19 -8.07
CA VAL A 70 2.94 -9.35 -8.20
C VAL A 70 2.22 -8.15 -7.58
N PHE A 71 2.66 -7.67 -6.40
CA PHE A 71 2.08 -6.47 -5.78
C PHE A 71 2.20 -5.25 -6.70
N ILE A 72 3.39 -5.03 -7.27
CA ILE A 72 3.62 -3.87 -8.14
C ILE A 72 2.69 -3.93 -9.36
N LYS A 73 2.53 -5.08 -10.00
CA LYS A 73 1.63 -5.24 -11.15
C LYS A 73 0.15 -5.00 -10.76
N LEU A 74 -0.26 -5.51 -9.60
CA LEU A 74 -1.62 -5.26 -9.09
C LEU A 74 -1.84 -3.77 -8.77
N ILE A 75 -0.85 -3.12 -8.16
CA ILE A 75 -0.89 -1.68 -7.87
C ILE A 75 -1.02 -0.87 -9.15
N GLU A 76 -0.26 -1.21 -10.22
CA GLU A 76 -0.35 -0.54 -11.51
C GLU A 76 -1.78 -0.55 -12.05
N LYS A 77 -2.46 -1.70 -12.03
CA LYS A 77 -3.87 -1.80 -12.45
C LYS A 77 -4.80 -0.91 -11.62
N VAL A 78 -4.67 -0.93 -10.31
CA VAL A 78 -5.57 -0.20 -9.40
C VAL A 78 -5.37 1.32 -9.46
N ILE A 79 -4.13 1.79 -9.71
CA ILE A 79 -3.83 3.22 -9.91
C ILE A 79 -4.59 3.78 -11.12
N ASP A 80 -4.67 3.02 -12.19
CA ASP A 80 -5.33 3.45 -13.42
C ASP A 80 -6.84 3.68 -13.19
N ASP A 81 -7.44 2.99 -12.22
CA ASP A 81 -8.82 3.20 -11.78
C ASP A 81 -9.01 4.40 -10.82
N GLY A 82 -7.93 5.08 -10.46
CA GLY A 82 -7.97 6.24 -9.56
C GLY A 82 -8.33 5.94 -8.10
N LYS A 83 -8.28 4.67 -7.68
CA LYS A 83 -8.57 4.26 -6.30
C LYS A 83 -7.33 4.29 -5.41
N GLY A 84 -7.54 4.48 -4.11
CA GLY A 84 -6.48 4.46 -3.11
C GLY A 84 -5.97 3.05 -2.81
N ILE A 85 -4.68 2.95 -2.56
CA ILE A 85 -3.98 1.70 -2.31
C ILE A 85 -3.23 1.79 -0.99
N ILE A 86 -3.35 0.77 -0.15
CA ILE A 86 -2.63 0.68 1.13
C ILE A 86 -1.75 -0.56 1.10
N VAL A 87 -0.44 -0.38 1.27
CA VAL A 87 0.53 -1.46 1.41
C VAL A 87 1.05 -1.45 2.84
N MET A 88 0.67 -2.46 3.60
CA MET A 88 1.12 -2.63 4.98
C MET A 88 2.25 -3.65 5.03
N VAL A 89 3.32 -3.27 5.71
CA VAL A 89 4.47 -4.14 5.97
C VAL A 89 4.85 -4.07 7.46
N PRO A 90 5.47 -5.11 8.02
CA PRO A 90 6.06 -5.03 9.36
C PRO A 90 7.09 -3.91 9.47
N GLU A 91 7.28 -3.36 10.67
CA GLU A 91 8.25 -2.27 10.88
C GLU A 91 9.67 -2.65 10.43
N ILE A 92 10.07 -3.90 10.66
CA ILE A 92 11.38 -4.42 10.24
C ILE A 92 11.54 -4.48 8.71
N SER A 93 10.45 -4.66 7.98
CA SER A 93 10.43 -4.74 6.51
C SER A 93 10.32 -3.38 5.84
N LEU A 94 9.91 -2.34 6.57
CA LEU A 94 9.78 -0.98 6.05
C LEU A 94 11.15 -0.29 5.96
N THR A 95 12.04 -0.85 5.16
CA THR A 95 13.38 -0.32 4.93
C THR A 95 13.39 0.80 3.89
N PRO A 96 14.39 1.69 3.89
CA PRO A 96 14.55 2.69 2.83
C PRO A 96 14.62 2.06 1.43
N GLN A 97 15.23 0.87 1.30
CA GLN A 97 15.30 0.13 0.03
C GLN A 97 13.92 -0.31 -0.44
N PHE A 98 13.08 -0.84 0.48
CA PHE A 98 11.71 -1.23 0.15
C PHE A 98 10.91 -0.01 -0.35
N VAL A 99 10.92 1.09 0.39
CA VAL A 99 10.25 2.34 -0.03
C VAL A 99 10.79 2.86 -1.36
N SER A 100 12.13 2.85 -1.54
CA SER A 100 12.79 3.30 -2.77
C SER A 100 12.38 2.48 -3.99
N GLN A 101 12.18 1.17 -3.85
CA GLN A 101 11.72 0.30 -4.94
C GLN A 101 10.36 0.77 -5.50
N PHE A 102 9.43 1.12 -4.62
CA PHE A 102 8.13 1.67 -5.02
C PHE A 102 8.26 3.12 -5.50
N ALA A 103 9.06 3.95 -4.81
CA ALA A 103 9.23 5.36 -5.15
C ALA A 103 9.79 5.55 -6.57
N LYS A 104 10.79 4.75 -6.97
CA LYS A 104 11.31 4.76 -8.33
C LYS A 104 10.25 4.47 -9.39
N ARG A 105 9.25 3.64 -9.07
CA ARG A 105 8.22 3.24 -10.02
C ARG A 105 7.02 4.18 -10.05
N PHE A 106 6.60 4.65 -8.89
CA PHE A 106 5.36 5.42 -8.73
C PHE A 106 5.59 6.89 -8.43
N GLY A 107 6.83 7.30 -8.13
CA GLY A 107 7.19 8.69 -7.88
C GLY A 107 6.42 9.31 -6.72
N ASP A 108 5.93 10.52 -6.94
CA ASP A 108 5.18 11.29 -5.94
C ASP A 108 3.79 10.72 -5.60
N LYS A 109 3.33 9.70 -6.30
CA LYS A 109 2.07 9.02 -5.96
C LYS A 109 2.13 8.24 -4.64
N ILE A 110 3.31 8.15 -4.01
CA ILE A 110 3.52 7.43 -2.75
C ILE A 110 3.52 8.37 -1.55
N ALA A 111 2.82 7.98 -0.50
CA ALA A 111 2.94 8.49 0.86
C ALA A 111 3.48 7.39 1.78
N VAL A 112 4.28 7.74 2.79
CA VAL A 112 4.86 6.76 3.73
C VAL A 112 4.39 7.06 5.15
N PHE A 113 3.83 6.03 5.82
CA PHE A 113 3.27 6.16 7.16
C PHE A 113 4.00 5.22 8.13
N HIS A 114 4.88 5.77 8.98
CA HIS A 114 5.56 5.00 10.01
C HIS A 114 5.82 5.83 11.28
N SER A 115 6.21 5.13 12.35
CA SER A 115 6.37 5.71 13.69
C SER A 115 7.53 6.71 13.78
N ALA A 116 8.57 6.57 12.96
CA ALA A 116 9.76 7.44 12.98
C ALA A 116 9.56 8.82 12.33
N LEU A 117 8.45 9.04 11.61
CA LEU A 117 8.12 10.37 11.07
C LEU A 117 7.80 11.35 12.20
N SER A 118 8.30 12.57 12.10
CA SER A 118 7.86 13.69 12.94
C SER A 118 6.37 13.99 12.76
N LEU A 119 5.77 14.70 13.71
CA LEU A 119 4.36 15.09 13.61
C LEU A 119 4.07 15.93 12.35
N GLY A 120 5.02 16.80 11.96
CA GLY A 120 4.89 17.63 10.75
C GLY A 120 4.89 16.78 9.47
N GLU A 121 5.85 15.86 9.35
CA GLU A 121 5.92 14.94 8.19
C GLU A 121 4.69 14.04 8.10
N ARG A 122 4.19 13.52 9.23
CA ARG A 122 2.95 12.73 9.25
C ARG A 122 1.75 13.55 8.76
N LEU A 123 1.66 14.81 9.19
CA LEU A 123 0.59 15.70 8.76
C LEU A 123 0.70 15.99 7.27
N ASP A 124 1.91 16.22 6.77
CA ASP A 124 2.17 16.48 5.36
C ASP A 124 1.79 15.26 4.49
N GLU A 125 2.22 14.04 4.88
CA GLU A 125 1.82 12.81 4.17
C GLU A 125 0.31 12.57 4.25
N TYR A 126 -0.32 12.82 5.41
CA TYR A 126 -1.78 12.71 5.58
C TYR A 126 -2.51 13.67 4.62
N LYS A 127 -2.07 14.93 4.53
CA LYS A 127 -2.66 15.93 3.64
C LYS A 127 -2.50 15.56 2.18
N ARG A 128 -1.32 15.08 1.77
CA ARG A 128 -1.07 14.60 0.40
C ARG A 128 -2.05 13.50 -0.02
N VAL A 129 -2.28 12.53 0.87
CA VAL A 129 -3.29 11.48 0.63
C VAL A 129 -4.69 12.08 0.53
N LYS A 130 -5.06 12.94 1.49
CA LYS A 130 -6.40 13.55 1.55
C LYS A 130 -6.71 14.45 0.36
N GLN A 131 -5.70 15.12 -0.19
CA GLN A 131 -5.80 15.97 -1.37
C GLN A 131 -5.70 15.18 -2.69
N GLY A 132 -5.50 13.86 -2.65
CA GLY A 132 -5.37 13.01 -3.83
C GLY A 132 -4.01 13.14 -4.54
N LEU A 133 -3.02 13.80 -3.93
CA LEU A 133 -1.65 13.92 -4.46
C LEU A 133 -0.88 12.61 -4.34
N ALA A 134 -1.22 11.77 -3.36
CA ALA A 134 -0.69 10.43 -3.20
C ALA A 134 -1.84 9.41 -3.28
N GLN A 135 -1.66 8.38 -4.11
CA GLN A 135 -2.62 7.31 -4.33
C GLN A 135 -2.21 6.00 -3.66
N ILE A 136 -0.94 5.87 -3.26
CA ILE A 136 -0.39 4.69 -2.59
C ILE A 136 0.11 5.12 -1.23
N VAL A 137 -0.35 4.46 -0.18
CA VAL A 137 0.23 4.57 1.17
C VAL A 137 1.01 3.30 1.47
N ILE A 138 2.29 3.45 1.78
CA ILE A 138 3.14 2.38 2.29
C ILE A 138 3.40 2.65 3.76
N GLY A 139 3.19 1.67 4.61
CA GLY A 139 3.44 1.90 6.02
C GLY A 139 3.25 0.68 6.90
N THR A 140 3.38 0.91 8.19
CA THR A 140 3.18 -0.11 9.20
C THR A 140 1.69 -0.22 9.57
N ARG A 141 1.38 -0.86 10.67
CA ARG A 141 0.03 -1.06 11.21
C ARG A 141 -0.91 0.16 11.08
N SER A 142 -0.40 1.36 11.35
CA SER A 142 -1.20 2.58 11.31
C SER A 142 -1.61 3.03 9.91
N ALA A 143 -0.95 2.53 8.87
CA ALA A 143 -1.30 2.85 7.48
C ALA A 143 -2.72 2.40 7.11
N VAL A 144 -3.28 1.44 7.84
CA VAL A 144 -4.68 1.00 7.65
C VAL A 144 -5.68 2.15 7.80
N PHE A 145 -5.32 3.25 8.47
CA PHE A 145 -6.16 4.44 8.66
C PHE A 145 -5.88 5.56 7.65
N ALA A 146 -5.13 5.30 6.58
CA ALA A 146 -4.88 6.29 5.53
C ALA A 146 -6.19 6.94 5.03
N PRO A 147 -6.23 8.27 4.87
CA PRO A 147 -7.47 9.03 4.66
C PRO A 147 -7.95 9.02 3.21
N PHE A 148 -7.98 7.85 2.58
CA PHE A 148 -8.56 7.69 1.25
C PHE A 148 -10.10 7.74 1.33
N ASP A 149 -10.72 8.47 0.43
CA ASP A 149 -12.17 8.49 0.27
C ASP A 149 -12.68 7.18 -0.35
N LYS A 150 -11.92 6.60 -1.29
CA LYS A 150 -12.19 5.30 -1.91
C LYS A 150 -10.95 4.45 -1.91
N VAL A 151 -11.00 3.30 -1.25
CA VAL A 151 -9.94 2.30 -1.27
C VAL A 151 -10.28 1.25 -2.32
N GLY A 152 -9.33 0.88 -3.17
CA GLY A 152 -9.46 -0.21 -4.13
C GLY A 152 -8.69 -1.45 -3.73
N LEU A 153 -7.57 -1.28 -3.01
CA LEU A 153 -6.67 -2.37 -2.68
C LEU A 153 -6.03 -2.15 -1.32
N ILE A 154 -6.00 -3.18 -0.51
CA ILE A 154 -5.16 -3.26 0.68
C ILE A 154 -4.28 -4.50 0.56
N ILE A 155 -2.97 -4.33 0.65
CA ILE A 155 -1.99 -5.42 0.72
C ILE A 155 -1.44 -5.46 2.14
N MET A 156 -1.43 -6.62 2.76
CA MET A 156 -0.82 -6.87 4.06
C MET A 156 0.25 -7.93 3.87
N ASP A 157 1.52 -7.51 3.81
CA ASP A 157 2.65 -8.43 3.67
C ASP A 157 3.07 -8.98 5.04
N GLU A 158 3.56 -10.23 5.07
CA GLU A 158 3.87 -10.99 6.29
C GLU A 158 2.72 -10.92 7.32
N GLU A 159 1.50 -11.31 6.86
CA GLU A 159 0.23 -11.13 7.61
C GLU A 159 0.23 -11.77 9.01
N GLN A 160 1.09 -12.77 9.22
CA GLN A 160 1.25 -13.49 10.49
C GLN A 160 2.00 -12.66 11.55
N GLU A 161 2.64 -11.53 11.16
CA GLU A 161 3.44 -10.74 12.07
C GLU A 161 2.62 -10.12 13.20
N TYR A 162 3.10 -10.32 14.42
CA TYR A 162 2.43 -9.83 15.64
C TYR A 162 2.33 -8.30 15.70
N SER A 163 3.24 -7.59 15.00
CA SER A 163 3.26 -6.12 14.95
C SER A 163 1.99 -5.49 14.41
N TYR A 164 1.14 -6.25 13.72
CA TYR A 164 -0.17 -5.79 13.26
C TYR A 164 -1.24 -5.68 14.35
N LYS A 165 -0.97 -6.22 15.54
CA LYS A 165 -1.82 -6.05 16.71
C LYS A 165 -1.38 -4.84 17.53
N SER A 166 -2.32 -3.94 17.85
CA SER A 166 -2.07 -2.83 18.77
C SER A 166 -2.24 -3.29 20.21
N GLU A 167 -1.20 -3.14 21.01
CA GLU A 167 -1.25 -3.41 22.46
C GLU A 167 -1.71 -2.21 23.28
N SER A 168 -1.48 -1.00 22.76
CA SER A 168 -1.92 0.25 23.37
C SER A 168 -3.37 0.58 23.00
N SER A 169 -4.03 1.39 23.82
CA SER A 169 -5.38 1.89 23.52
C SER A 169 -5.34 2.95 22.41
N PRO A 170 -6.24 2.87 21.42
CA PRO A 170 -7.22 1.82 21.21
C PRO A 170 -6.59 0.51 20.73
N ARG A 171 -7.02 -0.62 21.30
CA ARG A 171 -6.56 -1.95 20.88
C ARG A 171 -7.29 -2.38 19.62
N TYR A 172 -6.55 -2.76 18.59
CA TYR A 172 -7.08 -3.27 17.34
C TYR A 172 -6.10 -4.21 16.66
N HIS A 173 -6.59 -4.99 15.71
CA HIS A 173 -5.78 -5.75 14.77
C HIS A 173 -5.95 -5.16 13.38
N ALA A 174 -4.84 -4.78 12.72
CA ALA A 174 -4.89 -4.10 11.42
C ALA A 174 -5.62 -4.92 10.35
N ARG A 175 -5.50 -6.27 10.38
CA ARG A 175 -6.22 -7.17 9.47
C ARG A 175 -7.75 -7.00 9.57
N GLU A 176 -8.29 -6.90 10.78
CA GLU A 176 -9.74 -6.75 10.94
C GLU A 176 -10.24 -5.37 10.47
N ILE A 177 -9.45 -4.33 10.69
CA ILE A 177 -9.75 -3.00 10.14
C ILE A 177 -9.64 -3.02 8.61
N ALA A 178 -8.62 -3.71 8.04
CA ALA A 178 -8.47 -3.86 6.60
C ALA A 178 -9.66 -4.59 5.97
N LYS A 179 -10.11 -5.70 6.55
CA LYS A 179 -11.32 -6.42 6.12
C LYS A 179 -12.55 -5.52 6.12
N PHE A 180 -12.75 -4.77 7.23
CA PHE A 180 -13.87 -3.84 7.34
C PHE A 180 -13.80 -2.76 6.25
N ARG A 181 -12.63 -2.16 6.04
CA ARG A 181 -12.45 -1.14 5.00
C ARG A 181 -12.66 -1.68 3.59
N CYS A 182 -12.17 -2.88 3.30
CA CYS A 182 -12.38 -3.53 2.00
C CYS A 182 -13.87 -3.85 1.78
N SER A 183 -14.56 -4.35 2.80
CA SER A 183 -16.00 -4.60 2.74
C SER A 183 -16.80 -3.30 2.48
N TYR A 184 -16.42 -2.20 3.13
CA TYR A 184 -17.11 -0.91 2.96
C TYR A 184 -16.88 -0.28 1.58
N ASN A 185 -15.71 -0.51 0.96
CA ASN A 185 -15.31 0.12 -0.30
C ASN A 185 -15.47 -0.81 -1.53
N ASN A 186 -15.94 -2.05 -1.39
CA ASN A 186 -15.90 -3.09 -2.41
C ASN A 186 -14.46 -3.26 -2.96
N ALA A 187 -13.51 -3.45 -2.07
CA ALA A 187 -12.08 -3.50 -2.36
C ALA A 187 -11.51 -4.89 -2.15
N LEU A 188 -10.36 -5.15 -2.77
CA LEU A 188 -9.59 -6.37 -2.59
C LEU A 188 -8.63 -6.23 -1.39
N LEU A 189 -8.64 -7.21 -0.49
CA LEU A 189 -7.62 -7.41 0.53
C LEU A 189 -6.71 -8.57 0.11
N VAL A 190 -5.41 -8.30 -0.06
CA VAL A 190 -4.40 -9.32 -0.30
C VAL A 190 -3.61 -9.53 1.00
N LEU A 191 -3.75 -10.71 1.58
CA LEU A 191 -2.90 -11.19 2.66
C LEU A 191 -1.73 -11.94 2.03
N SER A 192 -0.51 -11.64 2.44
CA SER A 192 0.69 -12.25 1.88
C SER A 192 1.57 -12.81 2.98
N SER A 193 2.08 -14.00 2.78
CA SER A 193 2.98 -14.65 3.73
C SER A 193 3.77 -15.79 3.11
N ALA A 194 4.97 -16.05 3.66
CA ALA A 194 5.70 -17.29 3.48
C ALA A 194 5.27 -18.37 4.50
N THR A 195 4.71 -17.95 5.63
CA THR A 195 4.28 -18.80 6.75
C THR A 195 2.95 -18.27 7.30
N PRO A 196 1.84 -18.43 6.54
CA PRO A 196 0.57 -17.85 6.93
C PRO A 196 0.12 -18.33 8.29
N SER A 197 -0.64 -17.52 9.01
CA SER A 197 -1.26 -17.91 10.27
C SER A 197 -2.20 -19.10 10.05
N ILE A 198 -2.35 -19.96 11.05
CA ILE A 198 -3.21 -21.13 10.96
C ILE A 198 -4.64 -20.74 10.59
N GLU A 199 -5.13 -19.66 11.16
CA GLU A 199 -6.45 -19.13 10.88
C GLU A 199 -6.57 -18.70 9.41
N THR A 200 -5.63 -17.92 8.89
CA THR A 200 -5.67 -17.46 7.49
C THR A 200 -5.57 -18.63 6.54
N TYR A 201 -4.68 -19.60 6.81
CA TYR A 201 -4.52 -20.78 5.97
C TYR A 201 -5.75 -21.68 5.99
N TYR A 202 -6.38 -21.85 7.16
CA TYR A 202 -7.58 -22.67 7.31
C TYR A 202 -8.80 -22.09 6.57
N TYR A 203 -8.96 -20.77 6.62
CA TYR A 203 -10.09 -20.10 5.97
C TYR A 203 -9.84 -19.82 4.48
N ALA A 204 -8.59 -19.89 4.00
CA ALA A 204 -8.28 -19.63 2.59
C ALA A 204 -9.08 -20.47 1.59
N PRO A 205 -9.26 -21.82 1.78
CA PRO A 205 -10.04 -22.64 0.85
C PRO A 205 -11.55 -22.36 0.86
N VAL A 206 -12.05 -21.71 1.91
CA VAL A 206 -13.50 -21.55 2.14
C VAL A 206 -13.96 -20.12 1.91
N SER A 207 -13.09 -19.14 2.23
CA SER A 207 -13.47 -17.73 2.25
C SER A 207 -12.49 -16.81 1.52
N TYR A 208 -11.32 -17.33 1.10
CA TYR A 208 -10.27 -16.57 0.43
C TYR A 208 -9.83 -17.30 -0.84
N THR A 209 -9.46 -16.55 -1.87
CA THR A 209 -8.76 -17.13 -3.02
C THR A 209 -7.32 -17.47 -2.60
N HIS A 210 -6.94 -18.73 -2.70
CA HIS A 210 -5.61 -19.22 -2.33
C HIS A 210 -4.71 -19.27 -3.56
N LEU A 211 -3.66 -18.44 -3.55
CA LEU A 211 -2.69 -18.35 -4.63
C LEU A 211 -1.32 -18.76 -4.11
N THR A 212 -0.71 -19.76 -4.72
CA THR A 212 0.60 -20.27 -4.31
C THR A 212 1.65 -19.88 -5.34
N LEU A 213 2.71 -19.24 -4.89
CA LEU A 213 3.90 -19.00 -5.68
C LEU A 213 4.96 -20.05 -5.34
N PRO A 214 5.52 -20.75 -6.33
CA PRO A 214 6.53 -21.77 -6.09
C PRO A 214 7.83 -21.16 -5.56
N THR A 215 8.64 -22.01 -4.96
CA THR A 215 9.99 -21.65 -4.52
C THR A 215 10.87 -21.47 -5.76
N ILE A 216 11.39 -20.27 -5.99
CA ILE A 216 12.43 -20.06 -6.99
C ILE A 216 13.74 -20.49 -6.35
N TYR A 217 14.26 -21.65 -6.74
CA TYR A 217 15.64 -22.01 -6.49
C TYR A 217 16.50 -21.20 -7.47
N SER A 218 17.14 -20.13 -6.97
CA SER A 218 18.26 -19.52 -7.71
C SER A 218 19.42 -20.51 -7.68
N VAL A 219 19.79 -21.04 -8.83
CA VAL A 219 21.03 -21.77 -9.06
C VAL A 219 22.16 -20.77 -9.20
#